data_9bd010ce43593c261e11ec8ea27fb90c
#
_entry.id   9bd010ce43593c261e11ec8ea27fb90c
#
_cell.length_a   1.000
_cell.length_b   1.000
_cell.length_c   1.000
_cell.angle_alpha   90.00
_cell.angle_beta   90.00
_cell.angle_gamma   90.00
#
_symmetry.space_group_name_H-M   'P 1'
#
loop_
_entity.id
_entity.type
_entity.pdbx_description
1 polymer ?
#
loop_
_entity_poly.entity_id
_entity_poly.type
_entity_poly.pdbx_seq_one_letter_code
_entity_poly.pdbx_strand_id
1 'polypeptide(L)'
;LLLKLLISEGEEVKVREIAFNNNLAFDDGDLSGEMDETSEAKWWKFWGGGKFDPKKYKEDKELIEKFYKKNGYRDAEILSDSLIYSEDKKDLKIVMDVYEGPQYKLRNINWEGNTVYPSFVLDERLDFAPGDVYDLEKFEQNLRGNEKQSDVSALYLDNGYLTFNLQTKETKVDEDSIDVAIRVEERNQFKIGRVDIFGNDKTKEKVIRRELYTIPGDYFNRGLLFR
;
A
#
# COMPACT_ATOMS: atom_id res chain seq x y z
N LEU A 1 40.37 -7.01 -31.27
CA LEU A 1 39.12 -7.78 -31.08
C LEU A 1 37.95 -6.83 -31.31
N LEU A 2 37.16 -7.02 -32.35
CA LEU A 2 36.01 -6.18 -32.66
C LEU A 2 34.77 -6.96 -32.17
N LEU A 3 34.10 -6.47 -31.14
CA LEU A 3 32.83 -7.01 -30.67
C LEU A 3 31.70 -6.26 -31.41
N LYS A 4 30.96 -6.95 -32.27
CA LYS A 4 29.82 -6.39 -33.00
C LYS A 4 28.54 -6.91 -32.29
N LEU A 5 27.89 -6.03 -31.53
CA LEU A 5 26.57 -6.29 -30.96
C LEU A 5 25.50 -5.90 -31.97
N LEU A 6 24.76 -6.86 -32.48
CA LEU A 6 23.56 -6.62 -33.29
C LEU A 6 22.36 -6.63 -32.33
N ILE A 7 21.78 -5.47 -32.08
CA ILE A 7 20.55 -5.32 -31.30
C ILE A 7 19.42 -5.15 -32.32
N SER A 8 18.45 -6.05 -32.29
CA SER A 8 17.18 -5.88 -33.00
C SER A 8 16.15 -5.44 -31.98
N GLU A 9 15.78 -4.19 -31.99
CA GLU A 9 14.61 -3.73 -31.25
C GLU A 9 13.37 -4.23 -31.99
N GLY A 10 12.48 -4.96 -31.26
CA GLY A 10 11.20 -5.38 -31.80
C GLY A 10 10.31 -4.17 -32.15
N GLU A 11 9.34 -4.38 -33.04
CA GLU A 11 8.34 -3.33 -33.31
C GLU A 11 7.54 -2.99 -32.05
N GLU A 12 7.18 -1.73 -31.89
CA GLU A 12 6.38 -1.26 -30.76
C GLU A 12 4.95 -1.78 -30.86
N VAL A 13 4.49 -2.50 -29.83
CA VAL A 13 3.12 -3.02 -29.75
C VAL A 13 2.26 -2.01 -29.00
N LYS A 14 1.08 -1.66 -29.55
CA LYS A 14 0.15 -0.70 -28.96
C LYS A 14 -1.09 -1.41 -28.41
N VAL A 15 -1.41 -1.14 -27.17
CA VAL A 15 -2.66 -1.61 -26.55
C VAL A 15 -3.83 -0.82 -27.14
N ARG A 16 -4.77 -1.50 -27.75
CA ARG A 16 -5.96 -0.90 -28.37
C ARG A 16 -7.19 -1.02 -27.52
N GLU A 17 -7.27 -2.10 -26.76
CA GLU A 17 -8.43 -2.41 -25.97
C GLU A 17 -7.99 -3.17 -24.73
N ILE A 18 -8.58 -2.81 -23.58
CA ILE A 18 -8.46 -3.54 -22.32
C ILE A 18 -9.88 -3.87 -21.89
N ALA A 19 -10.20 -5.14 -21.79
CA ALA A 19 -11.50 -5.63 -21.40
C ALA A 19 -11.41 -6.57 -20.19
N PHE A 20 -12.42 -6.54 -19.37
CA PHE A 20 -12.52 -7.40 -18.20
C PHE A 20 -13.78 -8.28 -18.31
N ASN A 21 -13.68 -9.50 -17.81
CA ASN A 21 -14.81 -10.42 -17.69
C ASN A 21 -15.09 -10.68 -16.21
N ASN A 22 -16.39 -10.83 -15.88
CA ASN A 22 -16.89 -11.11 -14.53
C ASN A 22 -16.66 -9.98 -13.50
N ASN A 23 -16.35 -8.79 -13.95
CA ASN A 23 -16.20 -7.57 -13.16
C ASN A 23 -17.57 -6.92 -12.91
N LEU A 24 -18.35 -7.50 -11.99
CA LEU A 24 -19.72 -7.07 -11.72
C LEU A 24 -19.81 -5.82 -10.83
N ALA A 25 -18.83 -5.62 -9.96
CA ALA A 25 -18.80 -4.52 -8.99
C ALA A 25 -18.27 -3.21 -9.59
N PHE A 26 -17.38 -3.29 -10.56
CA PHE A 26 -16.73 -2.13 -11.20
C PHE A 26 -16.75 -2.29 -12.72
N ASP A 27 -16.84 -1.21 -13.45
CA ASP A 27 -16.79 -1.27 -14.91
C ASP A 27 -15.34 -1.30 -15.44
N ASP A 28 -15.19 -1.59 -16.75
CA ASP A 28 -13.87 -1.68 -17.39
C ASP A 28 -13.11 -0.35 -17.31
N GLY A 29 -13.83 0.77 -17.28
CA GLY A 29 -13.26 2.11 -17.16
C GLY A 29 -12.67 2.35 -15.78
N ASP A 30 -13.35 1.90 -14.71
CA ASP A 30 -12.85 1.96 -13.34
C ASP A 30 -11.57 1.16 -13.21
N LEU A 31 -11.58 -0.09 -13.65
CA LEU A 31 -10.43 -0.99 -13.52
C LEU A 31 -9.24 -0.58 -14.39
N SER A 32 -9.50 -0.17 -15.63
CA SER A 32 -8.42 0.34 -16.50
C SER A 32 -7.87 1.69 -16.04
N GLY A 33 -8.66 2.45 -15.28
CA GLY A 33 -8.25 3.71 -14.65
C GLY A 33 -7.22 3.53 -13.53
N GLU A 34 -7.19 2.37 -12.90
CA GLU A 34 -6.22 2.03 -11.84
C GLU A 34 -4.87 1.53 -12.41
N MET A 35 -4.79 1.27 -13.70
CA MET A 35 -3.55 0.89 -14.37
C MET A 35 -2.71 2.13 -14.67
N ASP A 36 -1.53 2.24 -14.05
CA ASP A 36 -0.69 3.43 -14.16
C ASP A 36 0.09 3.50 -15.48
N GLU A 37 0.54 2.35 -15.98
CA GLU A 37 1.51 2.28 -17.06
C GLU A 37 0.91 1.68 -18.35
N THR A 38 -0.02 0.75 -18.25
CA THR A 38 -0.69 0.13 -19.38
C THR A 38 -2.00 0.85 -19.65
N SER A 39 -2.08 1.59 -20.73
CA SER A 39 -3.29 2.31 -21.11
C SER A 39 -3.60 2.11 -22.59
N GLU A 40 -4.87 2.27 -22.95
CA GLU A 40 -5.30 2.22 -24.33
C GLU A 40 -4.71 3.38 -25.16
N ALA A 41 -4.27 3.09 -26.37
CA ALA A 41 -3.80 4.09 -27.32
C ALA A 41 -4.98 4.93 -27.83
N LYS A 42 -5.15 6.14 -27.27
CA LYS A 42 -6.21 7.06 -27.69
C LYS A 42 -5.79 7.82 -28.95
N TRP A 43 -6.62 7.84 -30.02
CA TRP A 43 -6.33 8.44 -31.33
C TRP A 43 -6.01 9.95 -31.29
N TRP A 44 -6.42 10.66 -30.22
CA TRP A 44 -6.14 12.11 -30.06
C TRP A 44 -4.86 12.41 -29.25
N LYS A 45 -4.22 11.39 -28.65
CA LYS A 45 -2.92 11.55 -27.98
C LYS A 45 -1.79 11.31 -28.97
N PHE A 46 -1.38 12.36 -29.68
CA PHE A 46 -0.27 12.31 -30.66
C PHE A 46 1.11 12.00 -30.05
N TRP A 47 1.25 12.07 -28.74
CA TRP A 47 2.51 11.93 -28.02
C TRP A 47 2.41 10.81 -26.98
N GLY A 48 2.77 9.61 -27.39
CA GLY A 48 2.95 8.45 -26.50
C GLY A 48 1.70 8.04 -25.71
N GLY A 49 1.41 6.78 -25.71
CA GLY A 49 0.34 6.12 -24.99
C GLY A 49 0.05 4.80 -25.66
N GLY A 50 -0.29 3.79 -24.85
CA GLY A 50 -0.63 2.47 -25.36
C GLY A 50 0.54 1.56 -25.69
N LYS A 51 1.78 1.92 -25.39
CA LYS A 51 2.92 1.02 -25.55
C LYS A 51 2.82 -0.11 -24.51
N PHE A 52 2.90 -1.35 -24.98
CA PHE A 52 2.87 -2.51 -24.11
C PHE A 52 4.25 -2.83 -23.54
N ASP A 53 4.36 -2.90 -22.21
CA ASP A 53 5.53 -3.38 -21.49
C ASP A 53 5.09 -4.52 -20.54
N PRO A 54 5.56 -5.76 -20.76
CA PRO A 54 5.13 -6.91 -19.94
C PRO A 54 5.46 -6.79 -18.44
N LYS A 55 6.52 -6.05 -18.07
CA LYS A 55 6.89 -5.85 -16.66
C LYS A 55 5.90 -4.91 -15.97
N LYS A 56 5.64 -3.77 -16.61
CA LYS A 56 4.69 -2.76 -16.15
C LYS A 56 3.27 -3.31 -16.11
N TYR A 57 2.88 -4.09 -17.10
CA TYR A 57 1.60 -4.78 -17.11
C TYR A 57 1.41 -5.72 -15.91
N LYS A 58 2.48 -6.37 -15.45
CA LYS A 58 2.40 -7.17 -14.22
C LYS A 58 2.14 -6.30 -12.98
N GLU A 59 2.79 -5.15 -12.88
CA GLU A 59 2.59 -4.17 -11.81
C GLU A 59 1.15 -3.63 -11.83
N ASP A 60 0.62 -3.32 -13.03
CA ASP A 60 -0.77 -2.87 -13.21
C ASP A 60 -1.79 -3.91 -12.74
N LYS A 61 -1.56 -5.20 -12.98
CA LYS A 61 -2.45 -6.26 -12.44
C LYS A 61 -2.49 -6.24 -10.91
N GLU A 62 -1.36 -6.02 -10.25
CA GLU A 62 -1.28 -5.89 -8.79
C GLU A 62 -2.05 -4.64 -8.29
N LEU A 63 -2.06 -3.54 -9.06
CA LEU A 63 -2.86 -2.34 -8.74
C LEU A 63 -4.36 -2.61 -8.83
N ILE A 64 -4.82 -3.35 -9.84
CA ILE A 64 -6.23 -3.76 -9.95
C ILE A 64 -6.65 -4.61 -8.74
N GLU A 65 -5.86 -5.61 -8.37
CA GLU A 65 -6.15 -6.42 -7.18
C GLU A 65 -6.15 -5.59 -5.90
N LYS A 66 -5.23 -4.61 -5.79
CA LYS A 66 -5.17 -3.68 -4.67
C LYS A 66 -6.43 -2.81 -4.62
N PHE A 67 -6.90 -2.31 -5.76
CA PHE A 67 -8.14 -1.54 -5.86
C PHE A 67 -9.35 -2.34 -5.36
N TYR A 68 -9.48 -3.60 -5.76
CA TYR A 68 -10.53 -4.48 -5.25
C TYR A 68 -10.45 -4.64 -3.73
N LYS A 69 -9.24 -4.91 -3.18
CA LYS A 69 -9.03 -5.09 -1.74
C LYS A 69 -9.31 -3.81 -0.94
N LYS A 70 -9.03 -2.65 -1.50
CA LYS A 70 -9.39 -1.34 -0.93
C LYS A 70 -10.92 -1.16 -0.84
N ASN A 71 -11.66 -1.71 -1.79
CA ASN A 71 -13.12 -1.67 -1.83
C ASN A 71 -13.78 -2.86 -1.12
N GLY A 72 -13.04 -3.61 -0.31
CA GLY A 72 -13.55 -4.70 0.52
C GLY A 72 -13.60 -6.07 -0.16
N TYR A 73 -13.21 -6.19 -1.41
CA TYR A 73 -13.16 -7.46 -2.13
C TYR A 73 -11.84 -8.20 -1.84
N ARG A 74 -11.74 -8.75 -0.64
CA ARG A 74 -10.52 -9.33 -0.06
C ARG A 74 -9.98 -10.52 -0.86
N ASP A 75 -10.87 -11.26 -1.51
CA ASP A 75 -10.57 -12.47 -2.28
C ASP A 75 -10.40 -12.21 -3.78
N ALA A 76 -10.51 -10.95 -4.19
CA ALA A 76 -10.39 -10.62 -5.61
C ALA A 76 -9.02 -10.97 -6.17
N GLU A 77 -9.02 -11.62 -7.32
CA GLU A 77 -7.83 -12.03 -8.05
C GLU A 77 -8.09 -12.04 -9.56
N ILE A 78 -7.06 -11.82 -10.35
CA ILE A 78 -7.09 -12.00 -11.79
C ILE A 78 -6.77 -13.47 -12.08
N LEU A 79 -7.80 -14.24 -12.46
CA LEU A 79 -7.69 -15.69 -12.71
C LEU A 79 -6.84 -16.01 -13.93
N SER A 80 -7.03 -15.23 -14.99
CA SER A 80 -6.29 -15.39 -16.25
C SER A 80 -6.28 -14.08 -17.03
N ASP A 81 -5.32 -13.97 -17.94
CA ASP A 81 -5.27 -12.92 -18.92
C ASP A 81 -4.91 -13.45 -20.32
N SER A 82 -5.47 -12.85 -21.34
CA SER A 82 -5.25 -13.18 -22.75
C SER A 82 -4.73 -11.96 -23.49
N LEU A 83 -3.57 -12.14 -24.13
CA LEU A 83 -2.95 -11.12 -24.97
C LEU A 83 -3.20 -11.48 -26.45
N ILE A 84 -4.12 -10.77 -27.08
CA ILE A 84 -4.57 -11.05 -28.45
C ILE A 84 -3.92 -10.01 -29.38
N TYR A 85 -2.98 -10.48 -30.19
CA TYR A 85 -2.25 -9.65 -31.14
C TYR A 85 -2.97 -9.61 -32.49
N SER A 86 -2.91 -8.44 -33.17
CA SER A 86 -3.29 -8.33 -34.58
C SER A 86 -2.37 -9.18 -35.49
N GLU A 87 -2.79 -9.43 -36.74
CA GLU A 87 -1.99 -10.22 -37.70
C GLU A 87 -0.59 -9.63 -37.95
N ASP A 88 -0.49 -8.30 -37.96
CA ASP A 88 0.78 -7.57 -38.12
C ASP A 88 1.57 -7.38 -36.82
N LYS A 89 1.04 -7.89 -35.69
CA LYS A 89 1.61 -7.80 -34.33
C LYS A 89 1.86 -6.39 -33.81
N LYS A 90 1.20 -5.38 -34.38
CA LYS A 90 1.35 -3.98 -33.96
C LYS A 90 0.32 -3.55 -32.93
N ASP A 91 -0.84 -4.19 -32.94
CA ASP A 91 -1.94 -3.90 -32.04
C ASP A 91 -2.20 -5.08 -31.09
N LEU A 92 -2.56 -4.75 -29.85
CA LEU A 92 -2.80 -5.70 -28.77
C LEU A 92 -4.15 -5.39 -28.14
N LYS A 93 -4.99 -6.43 -27.99
CA LYS A 93 -6.15 -6.45 -27.12
C LYS A 93 -5.82 -7.30 -25.88
N ILE A 94 -6.08 -6.75 -24.71
CA ILE A 94 -5.91 -7.43 -23.42
C ILE A 94 -7.29 -7.80 -22.91
N VAL A 95 -7.48 -9.05 -22.50
CA VAL A 95 -8.71 -9.51 -21.85
C VAL A 95 -8.34 -10.18 -20.55
N MET A 96 -8.88 -9.71 -19.44
CA MET A 96 -8.62 -10.25 -18.10
C MET A 96 -9.88 -10.87 -17.51
N ASP A 97 -9.76 -12.09 -16.97
CA ASP A 97 -10.84 -12.75 -16.26
C ASP A 97 -10.66 -12.52 -14.76
N VAL A 98 -11.63 -11.86 -14.14
CA VAL A 98 -11.57 -11.45 -12.73
C VAL A 98 -12.48 -12.38 -11.90
N TYR A 99 -12.00 -12.74 -10.74
CA TYR A 99 -12.82 -13.26 -9.65
C TYR A 99 -12.89 -12.19 -8.57
N GLU A 100 -14.07 -11.67 -8.29
CA GLU A 100 -14.25 -10.60 -7.30
C GLU A 100 -14.41 -11.13 -5.88
N GLY A 101 -15.11 -12.25 -5.73
CA GLY A 101 -15.54 -12.75 -4.44
C GLY A 101 -16.59 -11.85 -3.77
N PRO A 102 -16.93 -12.08 -2.49
CA PRO A 102 -17.82 -11.22 -1.75
C PRO A 102 -17.13 -9.94 -1.30
N GLN A 103 -17.93 -8.85 -1.14
CA GLN A 103 -17.45 -7.65 -0.46
C GLN A 103 -17.51 -7.86 1.05
N TYR A 104 -16.36 -7.91 1.69
CA TYR A 104 -16.27 -8.14 3.12
C TYR A 104 -16.51 -6.88 3.94
N LYS A 105 -17.23 -7.06 5.07
CA LYS A 105 -17.43 -6.06 6.12
C LYS A 105 -16.73 -6.50 7.39
N LEU A 106 -16.20 -5.53 8.11
CA LEU A 106 -15.60 -5.77 9.41
C LEU A 106 -16.71 -6.04 10.44
N ARG A 107 -16.67 -7.22 11.10
CA ARG A 107 -17.62 -7.57 12.14
C ARG A 107 -17.11 -7.23 13.54
N ASN A 108 -15.90 -7.69 13.86
CA ASN A 108 -15.27 -7.42 15.16
C ASN A 108 -13.78 -7.12 15.00
N ILE A 109 -13.29 -6.25 15.89
CA ILE A 109 -11.86 -6.02 16.14
C ILE A 109 -11.57 -6.48 17.56
N ASN A 110 -10.58 -7.34 17.71
CA ASN A 110 -10.15 -7.82 19.02
C ASN A 110 -8.67 -7.51 19.25
N TRP A 111 -8.37 -6.75 20.30
CA TRP A 111 -7.02 -6.41 20.71
C TRP A 111 -6.52 -7.37 21.79
N GLU A 112 -5.30 -7.87 21.62
CA GLU A 112 -4.64 -8.75 22.56
C GLU A 112 -3.26 -8.22 22.94
N GLY A 113 -2.91 -8.21 24.24
CA GLY A 113 -1.60 -7.81 24.73
C GLY A 113 -1.38 -6.30 24.87
N ASN A 114 -2.36 -5.48 24.61
CA ASN A 114 -2.35 -4.03 24.75
C ASN A 114 -2.55 -3.62 26.22
N THR A 115 -1.47 -3.55 27.00
CA THR A 115 -1.50 -3.18 28.42
C THR A 115 -1.25 -1.70 28.67
N VAL A 116 -0.57 -1.01 27.76
CA VAL A 116 -0.24 0.43 27.84
C VAL A 116 -1.41 1.30 27.41
N TYR A 117 -2.06 0.93 26.31
CA TYR A 117 -3.22 1.66 25.81
C TYR A 117 -4.47 0.77 25.85
N PRO A 118 -5.59 1.27 26.42
CA PRO A 118 -6.85 0.53 26.38
C PRO A 118 -7.38 0.43 24.95
N SER A 119 -8.15 -0.64 24.66
CA SER A 119 -8.63 -0.95 23.30
C SER A 119 -9.36 0.22 22.64
N PHE A 120 -10.18 0.97 23.38
CA PHE A 120 -10.92 2.10 22.80
C PHE A 120 -10.02 3.20 22.21
N VAL A 121 -8.80 3.41 22.75
CA VAL A 121 -7.82 4.37 22.21
C VAL A 121 -7.23 3.85 20.91
N LEU A 122 -7.02 2.54 20.82
CA LEU A 122 -6.53 1.88 19.62
C LEU A 122 -7.61 1.87 18.52
N ASP A 123 -8.86 1.62 18.90
CA ASP A 123 -10.03 1.66 18.00
C ASP A 123 -10.22 3.05 17.40
N GLU A 124 -10.09 4.12 18.22
CA GLU A 124 -10.17 5.50 17.74
C GLU A 124 -9.10 5.82 16.69
N ARG A 125 -7.89 5.27 16.86
CA ARG A 125 -6.79 5.44 15.90
C ARG A 125 -6.95 4.60 14.65
N LEU A 126 -7.51 3.41 14.78
CA LEU A 126 -7.75 2.50 13.67
C LEU A 126 -8.89 3.04 12.76
N ASP A 127 -9.83 3.79 13.33
CA ASP A 127 -10.94 4.44 12.61
C ASP A 127 -11.77 3.47 11.77
N PHE A 128 -12.18 2.36 12.40
CA PHE A 128 -13.10 1.38 11.85
C PHE A 128 -14.16 1.01 12.88
N ALA A 129 -15.39 0.82 12.39
CA ALA A 129 -16.51 0.36 13.19
C ALA A 129 -17.06 -0.98 12.65
N PRO A 130 -17.72 -1.78 13.50
CA PRO A 130 -18.47 -2.95 13.04
C PRO A 130 -19.49 -2.57 11.96
N GLY A 131 -19.45 -3.27 10.82
CA GLY A 131 -20.29 -3.02 9.64
C GLY A 131 -19.63 -2.21 8.54
N ASP A 132 -18.48 -1.59 8.79
CA ASP A 132 -17.71 -0.90 7.76
C ASP A 132 -17.18 -1.88 6.71
N VAL A 133 -17.12 -1.42 5.47
CA VAL A 133 -16.44 -2.16 4.40
C VAL A 133 -14.97 -2.33 4.77
N TYR A 134 -14.45 -3.55 4.66
CA TYR A 134 -13.08 -3.87 5.02
C TYR A 134 -12.09 -3.36 3.96
N ASP A 135 -11.85 -2.04 3.97
CA ASP A 135 -10.78 -1.40 3.19
C ASP A 135 -9.42 -1.80 3.78
N LEU A 136 -8.75 -2.76 3.13
CA LEU A 136 -7.47 -3.28 3.60
C LEU A 136 -6.37 -2.21 3.59
N GLU A 137 -6.38 -1.30 2.61
CA GLU A 137 -5.39 -0.24 2.51
C GLU A 137 -5.52 0.76 3.66
N LYS A 138 -6.74 1.26 3.90
CA LYS A 138 -7.04 2.15 5.03
C LYS A 138 -6.71 1.47 6.37
N PHE A 139 -7.05 0.18 6.50
CA PHE A 139 -6.79 -0.59 7.71
C PHE A 139 -5.29 -0.67 8.01
N GLU A 140 -4.47 -1.06 7.05
CA GLU A 140 -3.02 -1.15 7.22
C GLU A 140 -2.37 0.23 7.44
N GLN A 141 -2.83 1.27 6.77
CA GLN A 141 -2.36 2.64 6.99
C GLN A 141 -2.67 3.12 8.40
N ASN A 142 -3.89 2.92 8.89
CA ASN A 142 -4.28 3.35 10.22
C ASN A 142 -3.67 2.48 11.33
N LEU A 143 -3.31 1.26 11.02
CA LEU A 143 -2.63 0.38 11.97
C LEU A 143 -1.12 0.64 12.07
N ARG A 144 -0.43 0.75 10.90
CA ARG A 144 1.04 0.68 10.83
C ARG A 144 1.74 1.97 10.45
N GLY A 145 1.07 2.89 9.81
CA GLY A 145 1.63 4.18 9.43
C GLY A 145 0.84 4.89 8.35
N ASN A 146 0.33 6.08 8.68
CA ASN A 146 -0.29 7.00 7.74
C ASN A 146 0.51 8.30 7.62
N GLU A 147 0.24 9.07 6.58
CA GLU A 147 0.93 10.34 6.32
C GLU A 147 0.79 11.35 7.48
N LYS A 148 -0.32 11.29 8.21
CA LYS A 148 -0.62 12.20 9.34
C LYS A 148 0.05 11.76 10.64
N GLN A 149 0.69 10.60 10.68
CA GLN A 149 1.26 9.98 11.88
C GLN A 149 0.22 9.87 13.01
N SER A 150 -1.04 9.64 12.65
CA SER A 150 -2.16 9.46 13.59
C SER A 150 -2.56 7.99 13.74
N ASP A 151 -1.79 7.09 13.20
CA ASP A 151 -1.98 5.64 13.24
C ASP A 151 -1.71 5.03 14.62
N VAL A 152 -2.10 3.76 14.79
CA VAL A 152 -1.87 3.01 16.02
C VAL A 152 -0.38 2.89 16.34
N SER A 153 0.47 2.64 15.33
CA SER A 153 1.91 2.55 15.53
C SER A 153 2.53 3.86 16.03
N ALA A 154 1.99 5.01 15.63
CA ALA A 154 2.45 6.30 16.11
C ALA A 154 2.32 6.44 17.63
N LEU A 155 1.22 5.93 18.23
CA LEU A 155 1.05 5.94 19.68
C LEU A 155 2.23 5.29 20.40
N TYR A 156 2.69 4.15 19.92
CA TYR A 156 3.79 3.42 20.52
C TYR A 156 5.14 4.05 20.21
N LEU A 157 5.41 4.38 18.94
CA LEU A 157 6.70 4.93 18.51
C LEU A 157 6.98 6.34 19.06
N ASP A 158 5.93 7.15 19.25
CA ASP A 158 6.06 8.50 19.81
C ASP A 158 6.22 8.47 21.34
N ASN A 159 5.99 7.32 21.96
CA ASN A 159 6.16 7.11 23.40
C ASN A 159 7.28 6.12 23.74
N GLY A 160 8.25 5.94 22.86
CA GLY A 160 9.49 5.21 23.12
C GLY A 160 9.44 3.70 22.90
N TYR A 161 8.34 3.13 22.46
CA TYR A 161 8.22 1.68 22.21
C TYR A 161 8.79 1.29 20.84
N LEU A 162 10.09 1.47 20.63
CA LEU A 162 10.76 1.26 19.34
C LEU A 162 10.67 -0.16 18.79
N THR A 163 10.57 -1.13 19.66
CA THR A 163 10.61 -2.56 19.31
C THR A 163 9.25 -3.24 19.47
N PHE A 164 8.17 -2.46 19.65
CA PHE A 164 6.82 -3.02 19.65
C PHE A 164 6.53 -3.70 18.31
N ASN A 165 5.61 -4.64 18.33
CA ASN A 165 5.21 -5.36 17.11
C ASN A 165 3.70 -5.55 17.10
N LEU A 166 3.11 -5.49 15.90
CA LEU A 166 1.69 -5.73 15.64
C LEU A 166 1.54 -6.94 14.71
N GLN A 167 0.75 -7.90 15.12
CA GLN A 167 0.39 -9.07 14.34
C GLN A 167 -1.12 -9.10 14.13
N THR A 168 -1.56 -9.15 12.90
CA THR A 168 -2.96 -9.23 12.53
C THR A 168 -3.33 -10.64 12.11
N LYS A 169 -4.51 -11.09 12.54
CA LYS A 169 -5.09 -12.36 12.11
C LYS A 169 -6.53 -12.10 11.69
N GLU A 170 -6.79 -12.25 10.40
CA GLU A 170 -8.13 -12.21 9.84
C GLU A 170 -8.81 -13.58 9.96
N THR A 171 -10.09 -13.58 10.27
CA THR A 171 -10.92 -14.80 10.31
C THR A 171 -12.22 -14.50 9.58
N LYS A 172 -12.46 -15.17 8.47
CA LYS A 172 -13.75 -15.14 7.78
C LYS A 172 -14.77 -15.88 8.61
N VAL A 173 -15.90 -15.26 8.88
CA VAL A 173 -16.91 -15.80 9.78
C VAL A 173 -18.15 -16.26 9.03
N ASP A 174 -18.67 -15.38 8.18
CA ASP A 174 -19.80 -15.64 7.31
C ASP A 174 -19.37 -15.41 5.86
N GLU A 175 -20.31 -15.45 4.91
CA GLU A 175 -20.01 -15.28 3.49
C GLU A 175 -19.38 -13.91 3.17
N ASP A 176 -19.69 -12.86 3.96
CA ASP A 176 -19.27 -11.47 3.72
C ASP A 176 -18.70 -10.75 4.94
N SER A 177 -18.34 -11.48 6.01
CA SER A 177 -17.91 -10.88 7.28
C SER A 177 -16.53 -11.36 7.73
N ILE A 178 -15.71 -10.42 8.24
CA ILE A 178 -14.37 -10.68 8.75
C ILE A 178 -14.26 -10.21 10.22
N ASP A 179 -13.72 -11.06 11.09
CA ASP A 179 -13.17 -10.68 12.38
C ASP A 179 -11.67 -10.49 12.28
N VAL A 180 -11.16 -9.43 12.89
CA VAL A 180 -9.72 -9.16 12.94
C VAL A 180 -9.22 -9.18 14.38
N ALA A 181 -8.32 -10.11 14.69
CA ALA A 181 -7.59 -10.11 15.95
C ALA A 181 -6.23 -9.43 15.74
N ILE A 182 -5.92 -8.45 16.59
CA ILE A 182 -4.68 -7.68 16.54
C ILE A 182 -3.90 -7.92 17.83
N ARG A 183 -2.81 -8.64 17.73
CA ARG A 183 -1.91 -8.89 18.84
C ARG A 183 -0.84 -7.84 18.91
N VAL A 184 -0.74 -7.17 20.06
CA VAL A 184 0.26 -6.14 20.35
C VAL A 184 1.33 -6.72 21.26
N GLU A 185 2.58 -6.67 20.82
CA GLU A 185 3.74 -6.99 21.64
C GLU A 185 4.45 -5.68 21.99
N GLU A 186 4.11 -5.07 23.13
CA GLU A 186 4.53 -3.72 23.51
C GLU A 186 6.02 -3.59 23.79
N ARG A 187 6.63 -4.65 24.40
CA ARG A 187 8.05 -4.69 24.77
C ARG A 187 8.48 -3.50 25.66
N ASN A 188 9.75 -3.09 25.57
CA ASN A 188 10.33 -2.06 26.44
C ASN A 188 10.29 -0.67 25.81
N GLN A 189 10.15 0.34 26.69
CA GLN A 189 10.37 1.73 26.32
C GLN A 189 11.87 2.07 26.24
N PHE A 190 12.25 2.86 25.26
CA PHE A 190 13.61 3.32 25.05
C PHE A 190 13.73 4.82 25.28
N LYS A 191 14.83 5.22 25.94
CA LYS A 191 15.21 6.62 26.12
C LYS A 191 16.37 6.98 25.23
N ILE A 192 16.46 8.25 24.85
CA ILE A 192 17.60 8.79 24.11
C ILE A 192 18.80 8.82 25.03
N GLY A 193 19.83 8.04 24.75
CA GLY A 193 21.05 8.00 25.52
C GLY A 193 21.96 9.19 25.23
N ARG A 194 22.27 9.43 23.97
CA ARG A 194 23.17 10.48 23.50
C ARG A 194 22.78 10.96 22.11
N VAL A 195 23.01 12.24 21.85
CA VAL A 195 22.87 12.84 20.52
C VAL A 195 24.24 13.37 20.10
N ASP A 196 24.81 12.83 19.06
CA ASP A 196 26.07 13.27 18.47
C ASP A 196 25.81 14.13 17.24
N ILE A 197 26.55 15.22 17.09
CA ILE A 197 26.43 16.16 15.98
C ILE A 197 27.74 16.15 15.20
N PHE A 198 27.67 15.93 13.89
CA PHE A 198 28.81 15.88 13.00
C PHE A 198 28.65 16.84 11.83
N GLY A 199 29.76 17.28 11.22
CA GLY A 199 29.77 18.12 10.03
C GLY A 199 29.40 19.59 10.27
N ASN A 200 29.47 20.05 11.52
CA ASN A 200 29.13 21.42 11.94
C ASN A 200 30.32 22.39 11.88
N ASP A 201 31.06 22.41 10.78
CA ASP A 201 32.31 23.20 10.62
C ASP A 201 32.08 24.73 10.78
N LYS A 202 30.89 25.22 10.41
CA LYS A 202 30.53 26.66 10.45
C LYS A 202 29.67 27.06 11.64
N THR A 203 28.95 26.12 12.24
CA THR A 203 27.98 26.41 13.28
C THR A 203 28.38 25.74 14.57
N LYS A 204 28.43 26.53 15.67
CA LYS A 204 28.76 25.97 17.00
C LYS A 204 27.71 24.93 17.42
N GLU A 205 28.14 23.82 17.94
CA GLU A 205 27.29 22.73 18.41
C GLU A 205 26.15 23.19 19.34
N LYS A 206 26.47 24.12 20.25
CA LYS A 206 25.45 24.71 21.17
C LYS A 206 24.25 25.33 20.43
N VAL A 207 24.46 25.91 19.27
CA VAL A 207 23.38 26.52 18.47
C VAL A 207 22.49 25.44 17.89
N ILE A 208 23.10 24.38 17.35
CA ILE A 208 22.35 23.24 16.78
C ILE A 208 21.55 22.50 17.87
N ARG A 209 22.19 22.21 19.01
CA ARG A 209 21.50 21.52 20.13
C ARG A 209 20.27 22.26 20.64
N ARG A 210 20.26 23.59 20.55
CA ARG A 210 19.10 24.40 20.99
C ARG A 210 17.89 24.20 20.08
N GLU A 211 18.12 23.86 18.83
CA GLU A 211 17.06 23.66 17.82
C GLU A 211 16.60 22.19 17.74
N LEU A 212 17.26 21.28 18.46
CA LEU A 212 16.88 19.86 18.48
C LEU A 212 15.73 19.62 19.47
N TYR A 213 14.72 18.92 19.01
CA TYR A 213 13.61 18.44 19.83
C TYR A 213 13.91 17.16 20.58
N THR A 214 15.02 16.46 20.24
CA THR A 214 15.44 15.22 20.86
C THR A 214 16.51 15.50 21.92
N ILE A 215 16.19 15.22 23.20
CA ILE A 215 17.06 15.52 24.35
C ILE A 215 17.49 14.21 25.02
N PRO A 216 18.79 14.03 25.36
CA PRO A 216 19.25 12.87 26.13
C PRO A 216 18.48 12.74 27.46
N GLY A 217 18.00 11.51 27.74
CA GLY A 217 17.19 11.19 28.92
C GLY A 217 15.69 11.17 28.68
N ASP A 218 15.19 11.82 27.62
CA ASP A 218 13.79 11.75 27.24
C ASP A 218 13.48 10.41 26.56
N TYR A 219 12.20 10.03 26.57
CA TYR A 219 11.75 8.89 25.77
C TYR A 219 11.88 9.20 24.29
N PHE A 220 12.22 8.19 23.50
CA PHE A 220 12.25 8.31 22.05
C PHE A 220 10.85 8.71 21.55
N ASN A 221 10.83 9.63 20.58
CA ASN A 221 9.60 10.06 19.92
C ASN A 221 9.87 10.19 18.42
N ARG A 222 9.19 9.32 17.62
CA ARG A 222 9.37 9.29 16.17
C ARG A 222 8.93 10.62 15.52
N GLY A 223 7.79 11.17 15.95
CA GLY A 223 7.23 12.40 15.37
C GLY A 223 8.14 13.62 15.58
N LEU A 224 8.98 13.64 16.63
CA LEU A 224 9.95 14.71 16.84
C LEU A 224 11.18 14.64 15.93
N LEU A 225 11.44 13.48 15.32
CA LEU A 225 12.57 13.34 14.38
C LEU A 225 12.28 13.90 12.98
N PHE A 226 11.00 14.07 12.64
CA PHE A 226 10.56 14.54 11.32
C PHE A 226 10.05 16.00 11.32
N ARG A 227 10.27 16.71 12.40
CA ARG A 227 10.00 18.16 12.53
C ARG A 227 11.27 18.96 12.28
#